data_2375c8ace6e2d6232fa3a1e907d9e114
#
_entry.id   2375c8ace6e2d6232fa3a1e907d9e114
#
_cell.length_a   1.000
_cell.length_b   1.000
_cell.length_c   1.000
_cell.angle_alpha   90.00
_cell.angle_beta   90.00
_cell.angle_gamma   90.00
#
_symmetry.space_group_name_H-M   'P 1'
#
loop_
_entity.id
_entity.type
_entity.pdbx_description
1 polymer ?
#
loop_
_entity_poly.entity_id
_entity_poly.type
_entity_poly.pdbx_seq_one_letter_code
_entity_poly.pdbx_strand_id
1 'polypeptide(L)'
;MLLTSISHSGMVWNLVTGQQMQLPGRAADLHRMITRDNRVDLRDAVAAFCTVSKICMLDGVGRLNLAAQRQASPLNEAPTSHLQALFMDDSRRSRLQQATKEAFGSYVLIDPTTPGHFKFCLADELPRHPDLERSLTNEALEYFSKAISMEMASDGVKAYSGIIAAVLSADFRVFLIDEPEAFLHPPLARKLGLFLTRIAGERSATVLASTHSSDFLAGCVQSGTSVCVIRLTYERNIATARVLPADRLTELMRDPLLRSAGVLSSLFYRGAVVCESDTDRAFYGEINDRLQRFSKGGADDAIFLNAQNWQTCSNIIKPLREMGIPAAAAVDLDVLLSDDLSKLLKAAFVPPITASGWTQTRARIKAAFQKQLKPGDGSPELSRLVKMVGVQGLTGMDRDSIEQFLNDLSMYGLFLVPVGEVERWLPELQIVGHASRWLIPVFEKMGSDPRDPSYVHPGQEDVWAFMRKIAAWIADPHRKGIPS
;
A
#
# COMPACT_ATOMS: atom_id res chain seq x y z
N MET A 1 -14.56 -34.65 -5.44
CA MET A 1 -14.75 -33.47 -4.56
C MET A 1 -15.53 -32.33 -5.21
N LEU A 2 -16.26 -32.55 -6.29
CA LEU A 2 -17.10 -31.58 -7.01
C LEU A 2 -18.58 -31.60 -6.55
N LEU A 3 -18.93 -32.43 -5.56
CA LEU A 3 -20.31 -32.79 -5.28
C LEU A 3 -20.94 -32.13 -4.05
N THR A 4 -20.19 -31.36 -3.26
CA THR A 4 -20.68 -30.77 -2.01
C THR A 4 -21.56 -29.53 -2.18
N SER A 5 -21.66 -28.99 -3.39
CA SER A 5 -22.53 -27.83 -3.71
C SER A 5 -23.65 -28.13 -4.71
N ILE A 6 -23.89 -29.41 -5.01
CA ILE A 6 -24.96 -29.83 -5.94
C ILE A 6 -26.06 -30.53 -5.12
N SER A 7 -27.25 -29.95 -5.12
CA SER A 7 -28.43 -30.58 -4.51
C SER A 7 -28.88 -31.81 -5.33
N HIS A 8 -29.71 -32.68 -4.75
CA HIS A 8 -30.33 -33.81 -5.44
C HIS A 8 -31.16 -33.40 -6.67
N SER A 9 -31.62 -32.15 -6.72
CA SER A 9 -32.35 -31.56 -7.84
C SER A 9 -31.43 -31.05 -8.98
N GLY A 10 -30.10 -31.18 -8.85
CA GLY A 10 -29.14 -30.64 -9.83
C GLY A 10 -28.91 -29.12 -9.72
N MET A 11 -29.38 -28.50 -8.64
CA MET A 11 -29.13 -27.07 -8.37
C MET A 11 -27.72 -26.88 -7.79
N VAL A 12 -26.99 -25.91 -8.32
CA VAL A 12 -25.70 -25.45 -7.78
C VAL A 12 -25.88 -24.08 -7.18
N TRP A 13 -25.34 -23.89 -5.99
CA TRP A 13 -25.43 -22.65 -5.23
C TRP A 13 -24.07 -22.03 -5.04
N ASN A 14 -23.95 -20.76 -5.24
CA ASN A 14 -22.86 -19.98 -4.68
C ASN A 14 -23.23 -19.65 -3.22
N LEU A 15 -22.53 -20.25 -2.28
CA LEU A 15 -22.84 -20.17 -0.85
C LEU A 15 -22.72 -18.77 -0.27
N VAL A 16 -21.97 -17.88 -0.98
CA VAL A 16 -21.70 -16.51 -0.55
C VAL A 16 -22.68 -15.53 -1.18
N THR A 17 -22.82 -15.57 -2.51
CA THR A 17 -23.67 -14.63 -3.24
C THR A 17 -25.14 -15.05 -3.32
N GLY A 18 -25.44 -16.31 -3.04
CA GLY A 18 -26.77 -16.87 -3.20
C GLY A 18 -27.19 -17.12 -4.65
N GLN A 19 -26.29 -16.91 -5.62
CA GLN A 19 -26.57 -17.22 -7.02
C GLN A 19 -26.85 -18.70 -7.19
N GLN A 20 -27.85 -19.00 -8.00
CA GLN A 20 -28.29 -20.37 -8.29
C GLN A 20 -28.18 -20.66 -9.76
N MET A 21 -27.86 -21.91 -10.08
CA MET A 21 -27.81 -22.41 -11.43
C MET A 21 -28.39 -23.84 -11.48
N GLN A 22 -29.31 -24.09 -12.39
CA GLN A 22 -29.79 -25.43 -12.70
C GLN A 22 -28.82 -26.09 -13.68
N LEU A 23 -28.24 -27.21 -13.27
CA LEU A 23 -27.47 -28.03 -14.21
C LEU A 23 -28.42 -28.76 -15.19
N PRO A 24 -28.14 -28.76 -16.48
CA PRO A 24 -28.90 -29.58 -17.41
C PRO A 24 -28.58 -31.05 -17.15
N GLY A 25 -29.53 -31.79 -16.59
CA GLY A 25 -29.41 -33.20 -16.29
C GLY A 25 -28.68 -33.56 -14.99
N ARG A 26 -28.50 -34.85 -14.73
CA ARG A 26 -27.77 -35.35 -13.55
C ARG A 26 -26.27 -35.13 -13.73
N ALA A 27 -25.50 -34.99 -12.65
CA ALA A 27 -24.04 -34.78 -12.70
C ALA A 27 -23.29 -35.83 -13.55
N ALA A 28 -23.82 -37.07 -13.64
CA ALA A 28 -23.33 -38.13 -14.54
C ALA A 28 -23.55 -37.82 -16.04
N ASP A 29 -24.57 -37.04 -16.37
CA ASP A 29 -24.87 -36.63 -17.72
C ASP A 29 -23.98 -35.46 -18.15
N LEU A 30 -23.62 -34.58 -17.21
CA LEU A 30 -22.64 -33.52 -17.44
C LEU A 30 -21.27 -34.09 -17.85
N HIS A 31 -20.81 -35.16 -17.18
CA HIS A 31 -19.56 -35.84 -17.52
C HIS A 31 -19.64 -36.48 -18.92
N ARG A 32 -20.76 -37.10 -19.29
CA ARG A 32 -21.01 -37.64 -20.62
C ARG A 32 -21.10 -36.56 -21.70
N MET A 33 -21.71 -35.40 -21.40
CA MET A 33 -21.80 -34.27 -22.32
C MET A 33 -20.42 -33.63 -22.58
N ILE A 34 -19.57 -33.50 -21.54
CA ILE A 34 -18.21 -32.95 -21.67
C ILE A 34 -17.34 -33.85 -22.57
N THR A 35 -17.56 -35.14 -22.58
CA THR A 35 -16.74 -36.12 -23.33
C THR A 35 -17.23 -36.36 -24.73
N ARG A 36 -18.46 -35.98 -25.11
CA ARG A 36 -19.07 -36.37 -26.38
C ARG A 36 -19.24 -35.30 -27.44
N ASP A 37 -19.29 -34.04 -27.14
CA ASP A 37 -19.65 -33.04 -28.13
C ASP A 37 -19.01 -31.66 -27.96
N ASN A 38 -18.40 -31.15 -29.04
CA ASN A 38 -17.69 -29.85 -29.11
C ASN A 38 -18.66 -28.66 -29.34
N ARG A 39 -19.85 -28.62 -28.71
CA ARG A 39 -20.84 -27.56 -28.91
C ARG A 39 -20.63 -26.36 -27.99
N VAL A 40 -20.90 -25.15 -28.53
CA VAL A 40 -20.79 -23.85 -27.83
C VAL A 40 -21.60 -23.83 -26.54
N ASP A 41 -22.78 -24.44 -26.53
CA ASP A 41 -23.69 -24.48 -25.37
C ASP A 41 -23.10 -25.17 -24.14
N LEU A 42 -22.19 -26.15 -24.36
CA LEU A 42 -21.53 -26.86 -23.27
C LEU A 42 -20.42 -26.02 -22.62
N ARG A 43 -19.69 -25.21 -23.40
CA ARG A 43 -18.66 -24.31 -22.88
C ARG A 43 -19.28 -23.26 -21.97
N ASP A 44 -20.40 -22.68 -22.40
CA ASP A 44 -21.12 -21.67 -21.64
C ASP A 44 -21.70 -22.24 -20.35
N ALA A 45 -22.25 -23.47 -20.39
CA ALA A 45 -22.75 -24.16 -19.20
C ALA A 45 -21.62 -24.48 -18.20
N VAL A 46 -20.45 -24.94 -18.69
CA VAL A 46 -19.27 -25.20 -17.85
C VAL A 46 -18.70 -23.91 -17.29
N ALA A 47 -18.61 -22.84 -18.09
CA ALA A 47 -18.16 -21.54 -17.64
C ALA A 47 -19.07 -20.97 -16.54
N ALA A 48 -20.39 -21.03 -16.74
CA ALA A 48 -21.38 -20.61 -15.74
C ALA A 48 -21.28 -21.44 -14.45
N PHE A 49 -21.13 -22.78 -14.56
CA PHE A 49 -20.91 -23.67 -13.41
C PHE A 49 -19.64 -23.30 -12.63
N CYS A 50 -18.52 -23.09 -13.33
CA CYS A 50 -17.27 -22.68 -12.70
C CYS A 50 -17.41 -21.32 -12.02
N THR A 51 -18.10 -20.36 -12.65
CA THR A 51 -18.34 -19.04 -12.08
C THR A 51 -19.12 -19.14 -10.78
N VAL A 52 -20.21 -19.91 -10.77
CA VAL A 52 -21.05 -20.06 -9.55
C VAL A 52 -20.34 -20.87 -8.45
N SER A 53 -19.64 -21.95 -8.81
CA SER A 53 -19.11 -22.91 -7.83
C SER A 53 -17.66 -22.69 -7.41
N LYS A 54 -16.84 -21.99 -8.23
CA LYS A 54 -15.39 -21.86 -8.02
C LYS A 54 -14.91 -20.43 -7.85
N ILE A 55 -15.73 -19.44 -8.18
CA ILE A 55 -15.38 -18.03 -8.03
C ILE A 55 -16.20 -17.43 -6.89
N CYS A 56 -15.53 -16.78 -5.96
CA CYS A 56 -16.12 -15.98 -4.90
C CYS A 56 -15.88 -14.51 -5.19
N MET A 57 -16.95 -13.75 -5.43
CA MET A 57 -16.89 -12.30 -5.62
C MET A 57 -17.40 -11.61 -4.36
N LEU A 58 -16.59 -10.71 -3.81
CA LEU A 58 -16.89 -9.91 -2.62
C LEU A 58 -16.76 -8.44 -2.98
N ASP A 59 -17.88 -7.78 -3.19
CA ASP A 59 -17.94 -6.35 -3.45
C ASP A 59 -18.07 -5.52 -2.16
N GLY A 60 -17.93 -4.20 -2.28
CA GLY A 60 -18.01 -3.28 -1.16
C GLY A 60 -19.38 -3.23 -0.50
N VAL A 61 -20.46 -3.40 -1.27
CA VAL A 61 -21.85 -3.28 -0.79
C VAL A 61 -22.29 -4.56 -0.06
N GLY A 62 -21.98 -5.71 -0.62
CA GLY A 62 -22.40 -7.01 -0.06
C GLY A 62 -21.67 -7.41 1.21
N ARG A 63 -20.53 -6.78 1.51
CA ARG A 63 -19.61 -7.22 2.57
C ARG A 63 -20.21 -7.29 3.96
N LEU A 64 -20.96 -6.27 4.39
CA LEU A 64 -21.64 -6.25 5.69
C LEU A 64 -22.75 -7.29 5.77
N ASN A 65 -23.41 -7.59 4.63
CA ASN A 65 -24.43 -8.61 4.53
C ASN A 65 -23.91 -10.04 4.72
N LEU A 66 -22.58 -10.26 4.59
CA LEU A 66 -21.98 -11.57 4.89
C LEU A 66 -22.12 -11.96 6.36
N ALA A 67 -22.21 -10.99 7.26
CA ALA A 67 -22.42 -11.22 8.68
C ALA A 67 -23.92 -11.32 9.08
N ALA A 68 -24.84 -11.12 8.15
CA ALA A 68 -26.25 -11.20 8.42
C ALA A 68 -26.72 -12.65 8.62
N GLN A 69 -27.80 -12.82 9.37
CA GLN A 69 -28.44 -14.12 9.55
C GLN A 69 -28.85 -14.77 8.22
N ARG A 70 -28.82 -16.09 8.17
CA ARG A 70 -29.19 -16.89 6.99
C ARG A 70 -30.23 -17.93 7.35
N GLN A 71 -31.14 -18.17 6.43
CA GLN A 71 -32.14 -19.24 6.56
C GLN A 71 -31.41 -20.60 6.59
N ALA A 72 -31.78 -21.46 7.48
CA ALA A 72 -31.31 -22.83 7.55
C ALA A 72 -32.06 -23.71 6.54
N SER A 73 -31.34 -24.61 5.88
CA SER A 73 -31.93 -25.73 5.12
C SER A 73 -31.69 -27.05 5.86
N PRO A 74 -32.34 -28.17 5.45
CA PRO A 74 -32.14 -29.46 6.09
C PRO A 74 -30.67 -29.85 6.15
N LEU A 75 -30.19 -30.27 7.32
CA LEU A 75 -28.73 -30.57 7.53
C LEU A 75 -28.27 -31.86 6.84
N ASN A 76 -29.18 -32.66 6.32
CA ASN A 76 -28.87 -33.84 5.50
C ASN A 76 -28.74 -33.51 4.00
N GLU A 77 -28.91 -32.25 3.62
CA GLU A 77 -28.77 -31.75 2.27
C GLU A 77 -27.50 -30.86 2.14
N ALA A 78 -27.15 -30.50 0.90
CA ALA A 78 -26.06 -29.57 0.65
C ALA A 78 -26.37 -28.19 1.27
N PRO A 79 -25.38 -27.52 1.90
CA PRO A 79 -25.61 -26.21 2.52
C PRO A 79 -26.03 -25.18 1.48
N THR A 80 -26.95 -24.29 1.85
CA THR A 80 -27.46 -23.21 1.01
C THR A 80 -26.84 -21.86 1.34
N SER A 81 -26.05 -21.79 2.42
CA SER A 81 -25.36 -20.57 2.84
C SER A 81 -23.99 -20.86 3.42
N HIS A 82 -23.15 -19.83 3.45
CA HIS A 82 -21.80 -19.93 4.07
C HIS A 82 -21.87 -20.19 5.58
N LEU A 83 -22.88 -19.67 6.29
CA LEU A 83 -23.07 -19.97 7.71
C LEU A 83 -23.38 -21.46 7.92
N GLN A 84 -24.29 -22.01 7.14
CA GLN A 84 -24.65 -23.43 7.21
C GLN A 84 -23.46 -24.33 6.85
N ALA A 85 -22.69 -23.98 5.81
CA ALA A 85 -21.51 -24.73 5.42
C ALA A 85 -20.45 -24.78 6.55
N LEU A 86 -20.23 -23.66 7.24
CA LEU A 86 -19.34 -23.58 8.40
C LEU A 86 -19.90 -24.32 9.62
N PHE A 87 -21.22 -24.27 9.83
CA PHE A 87 -21.89 -25.00 10.91
C PHE A 87 -21.71 -26.51 10.75
N MET A 88 -21.74 -27.02 9.52
CA MET A 88 -21.60 -28.44 9.21
C MET A 88 -20.14 -28.94 9.21
N ASP A 89 -19.13 -28.06 9.15
CA ASP A 89 -17.72 -28.41 9.06
C ASP A 89 -16.93 -27.87 10.26
N ASP A 90 -16.56 -28.76 11.17
CA ASP A 90 -15.86 -28.43 12.42
C ASP A 90 -14.47 -27.78 12.16
N SER A 91 -13.76 -28.27 11.16
CA SER A 91 -12.42 -27.76 10.84
C SER A 91 -12.50 -26.33 10.34
N ARG A 92 -13.42 -26.02 9.44
CA ARG A 92 -13.62 -24.66 8.90
C ARG A 92 -14.16 -23.72 9.98
N ARG A 93 -15.05 -24.19 10.83
CA ARG A 93 -15.59 -23.42 11.97
C ARG A 93 -14.48 -23.07 12.96
N SER A 94 -13.66 -24.03 13.37
CA SER A 94 -12.52 -23.77 14.27
C SER A 94 -11.52 -22.77 13.68
N ARG A 95 -11.29 -22.79 12.38
CA ARG A 95 -10.43 -21.79 11.72
C ARG A 95 -11.03 -20.39 11.74
N LEU A 96 -12.35 -20.25 11.57
CA LEU A 96 -13.05 -18.98 11.72
C LEU A 96 -12.87 -18.45 13.15
N GLN A 97 -13.14 -19.28 14.14
CA GLN A 97 -13.03 -18.96 15.56
C GLN A 97 -11.62 -18.49 15.92
N GLN A 98 -10.60 -19.22 15.49
CA GLN A 98 -9.21 -18.85 15.73
C GLN A 98 -8.84 -17.52 15.06
N ALA A 99 -9.20 -17.34 13.79
CA ALA A 99 -8.89 -16.13 13.04
C ALA A 99 -9.52 -14.88 13.70
N THR A 100 -10.74 -15.00 14.20
CA THR A 100 -11.45 -13.89 14.87
C THR A 100 -10.91 -13.65 16.27
N LYS A 101 -10.55 -14.69 17.02
CA LYS A 101 -9.87 -14.55 18.33
C LYS A 101 -8.54 -13.82 18.21
N GLU A 102 -7.74 -14.17 17.22
CA GLU A 102 -6.47 -13.50 16.94
C GLU A 102 -6.67 -12.04 16.46
N ALA A 103 -7.77 -11.77 15.76
CA ALA A 103 -8.05 -10.44 15.21
C ALA A 103 -8.47 -9.44 16.27
N PHE A 104 -9.48 -9.76 17.08
CA PHE A 104 -10.12 -8.84 18.02
C PHE A 104 -10.43 -9.41 19.40
N GLY A 105 -9.87 -10.56 19.76
CA GLY A 105 -9.91 -11.11 21.11
C GLY A 105 -11.18 -11.91 21.47
N SER A 106 -12.18 -11.98 20.55
CA SER A 106 -13.41 -12.75 20.75
C SER A 106 -13.60 -13.78 19.65
N TYR A 107 -14.25 -14.89 19.97
CA TYR A 107 -14.61 -15.93 19.02
C TYR A 107 -15.90 -15.56 18.29
N VAL A 108 -15.94 -15.73 16.97
CA VAL A 108 -17.18 -15.71 16.19
C VAL A 108 -17.73 -17.12 16.14
N LEU A 109 -18.92 -17.28 16.63
CA LEU A 109 -19.66 -18.55 16.69
C LEU A 109 -20.89 -18.48 15.79
N ILE A 110 -21.41 -19.66 15.43
CA ILE A 110 -22.66 -19.79 14.68
C ILE A 110 -23.72 -20.25 15.64
N ASP A 111 -24.67 -19.39 15.96
CA ASP A 111 -25.80 -19.67 16.83
C ASP A 111 -26.94 -20.33 16.06
N PRO A 112 -27.29 -21.60 16.37
CA PRO A 112 -28.41 -22.32 15.76
C PRO A 112 -29.72 -22.18 16.55
N THR A 113 -29.74 -21.47 17.68
CA THR A 113 -30.86 -21.48 18.63
C THR A 113 -32.07 -20.71 18.13
N THR A 114 -31.95 -19.92 17.07
CA THR A 114 -33.07 -19.27 16.40
C THR A 114 -33.69 -20.23 15.39
N PRO A 115 -34.97 -20.68 15.57
CA PRO A 115 -35.57 -21.66 14.68
C PRO A 115 -35.52 -21.23 13.20
N GLY A 116 -35.04 -22.15 12.35
CA GLY A 116 -34.96 -21.91 10.90
C GLY A 116 -33.87 -20.94 10.43
N HIS A 117 -33.00 -20.47 11.31
CA HIS A 117 -31.95 -19.51 10.95
C HIS A 117 -30.62 -19.84 11.64
N PHE A 118 -29.54 -19.52 10.95
CA PHE A 118 -28.21 -19.40 11.52
C PHE A 118 -27.80 -17.94 11.61
N LYS A 119 -27.21 -17.53 12.72
CA LYS A 119 -26.66 -16.17 12.91
C LYS A 119 -25.29 -16.21 13.55
N PHE A 120 -24.49 -15.20 13.30
CA PHE A 120 -23.23 -15.04 14.03
C PHE A 120 -23.46 -14.38 15.39
N CYS A 121 -22.67 -14.82 16.38
CA CYS A 121 -22.54 -14.16 17.67
C CYS A 121 -21.07 -14.12 18.08
N LEU A 122 -20.76 -13.27 19.06
CA LEU A 122 -19.44 -13.09 19.64
C LEU A 122 -19.43 -13.64 21.07
N ALA A 123 -18.41 -14.43 21.40
CA ALA A 123 -18.16 -14.90 22.75
C ALA A 123 -16.68 -14.78 23.11
N ASP A 124 -16.39 -14.51 24.37
CA ASP A 124 -15.01 -14.37 24.85
C ASP A 124 -14.34 -15.75 25.08
N GLU A 125 -15.15 -16.77 25.34
CA GLU A 125 -14.74 -18.14 25.58
C GLU A 125 -15.53 -19.10 24.70
N LEU A 126 -14.90 -20.20 24.30
CA LEU A 126 -15.59 -21.30 23.61
C LEU A 126 -16.46 -22.07 24.61
N PRO A 127 -17.52 -22.75 24.12
CA PRO A 127 -18.32 -23.61 24.98
C PRO A 127 -17.49 -24.76 25.55
N ARG A 128 -17.85 -25.22 26.76
CA ARG A 128 -17.12 -26.28 27.46
C ARG A 128 -16.98 -27.58 26.68
N HIS A 129 -17.98 -27.87 25.85
CA HIS A 129 -18.02 -29.04 24.97
C HIS A 129 -18.27 -28.60 23.52
N PRO A 130 -17.47 -29.03 22.55
CA PRO A 130 -17.67 -28.66 21.13
C PRO A 130 -19.07 -28.96 20.59
N ASP A 131 -19.69 -30.06 21.08
CA ASP A 131 -21.02 -30.46 20.66
C ASP A 131 -22.11 -29.44 21.06
N LEU A 132 -21.83 -28.60 22.06
CA LEU A 132 -22.76 -27.56 22.51
C LEU A 132 -23.10 -26.56 21.40
N GLU A 133 -22.12 -26.28 20.54
CA GLU A 133 -22.33 -25.36 19.39
C GLU A 133 -23.38 -25.88 18.38
N ARG A 134 -23.64 -27.20 18.39
CA ARG A 134 -24.59 -27.83 17.47
C ARG A 134 -25.86 -28.29 18.16
N SER A 135 -26.00 -27.99 19.44
CA SER A 135 -27.13 -28.48 20.23
C SER A 135 -28.17 -27.38 20.45
N LEU A 136 -29.39 -27.84 20.76
CA LEU A 136 -30.53 -27.00 21.15
C LEU A 136 -30.96 -27.31 22.61
N THR A 137 -30.03 -27.82 23.42
CA THR A 137 -30.24 -28.09 24.84
C THR A 137 -30.40 -26.80 25.63
N ASN A 138 -30.97 -26.86 26.84
CA ASN A 138 -31.06 -25.72 27.71
C ASN A 138 -29.68 -25.07 28.01
N GLU A 139 -28.65 -25.88 28.10
CA GLU A 139 -27.26 -25.40 28.29
C GLU A 139 -26.80 -24.57 27.06
N ALA A 140 -27.08 -25.03 25.85
CA ALA A 140 -26.79 -24.30 24.64
C ALA A 140 -27.56 -22.98 24.56
N LEU A 141 -28.87 -23.01 24.87
CA LEU A 141 -29.70 -21.80 24.92
C LEU A 141 -29.18 -20.79 25.94
N GLU A 142 -28.76 -21.25 27.12
CA GLU A 142 -28.15 -20.37 28.12
C GLU A 142 -26.82 -19.79 27.67
N TYR A 143 -25.97 -20.60 27.05
CA TYR A 143 -24.67 -20.16 26.52
C TYR A 143 -24.86 -19.07 25.44
N PHE A 144 -25.66 -19.32 24.41
CA PHE A 144 -25.88 -18.39 23.31
C PHE A 144 -26.67 -17.14 23.75
N SER A 145 -27.50 -17.22 24.79
CA SER A 145 -28.18 -16.05 25.34
C SER A 145 -27.22 -15.01 25.96
N LYS A 146 -26.04 -15.45 26.40
CA LYS A 146 -24.99 -14.59 26.97
C LYS A 146 -24.04 -14.04 25.88
N ALA A 147 -24.04 -14.63 24.69
CA ALA A 147 -23.21 -14.19 23.57
C ALA A 147 -23.75 -12.89 22.98
N ILE A 148 -22.85 -12.04 22.49
CA ILE A 148 -23.20 -10.77 21.88
C ILE A 148 -23.64 -11.02 20.43
N SER A 149 -24.84 -10.55 20.05
CA SER A 149 -25.29 -10.65 18.67
C SER A 149 -24.34 -9.89 17.73
N MET A 150 -24.03 -10.47 16.58
CA MET A 150 -23.21 -9.80 15.54
C MET A 150 -23.86 -8.48 15.06
N GLU A 151 -25.17 -8.33 15.14
CA GLU A 151 -25.87 -7.09 14.80
C GLU A 151 -25.40 -5.90 15.64
N MET A 152 -25.00 -6.15 16.89
CA MET A 152 -24.50 -5.14 17.83
C MET A 152 -23.00 -4.88 17.65
N ALA A 153 -22.29 -5.69 16.86
CA ALA A 153 -20.87 -5.50 16.60
C ALA A 153 -20.60 -4.31 15.69
N SER A 154 -19.37 -3.78 15.73
CA SER A 154 -18.93 -2.73 14.81
C SER A 154 -18.87 -3.26 13.36
N ASP A 155 -18.99 -2.35 12.38
CA ASP A 155 -18.91 -2.72 10.97
C ASP A 155 -17.58 -3.37 10.59
N GLY A 156 -16.49 -2.99 11.25
CA GLY A 156 -15.19 -3.64 11.08
C GLY A 156 -15.19 -5.11 11.50
N VAL A 157 -15.81 -5.45 12.62
CA VAL A 157 -15.96 -6.84 13.08
C VAL A 157 -16.86 -7.63 12.13
N LYS A 158 -17.98 -7.03 11.68
CA LYS A 158 -18.89 -7.64 10.69
C LYS A 158 -18.18 -7.93 9.37
N ALA A 159 -17.47 -6.93 8.82
CA ALA A 159 -16.75 -7.04 7.55
C ALA A 159 -15.65 -8.11 7.61
N TYR A 160 -14.79 -8.06 8.63
CA TYR A 160 -13.72 -9.04 8.83
C TYR A 160 -14.27 -10.45 8.95
N SER A 161 -15.21 -10.67 9.87
CA SER A 161 -15.82 -11.98 10.12
C SER A 161 -16.53 -12.53 8.89
N GLY A 162 -17.27 -11.66 8.19
CA GLY A 162 -17.99 -12.03 6.98
C GLY A 162 -17.05 -12.49 5.85
N ILE A 163 -15.95 -11.75 5.60
CA ILE A 163 -14.94 -12.13 4.58
C ILE A 163 -14.30 -13.47 4.95
N ILE A 164 -13.85 -13.64 6.20
CA ILE A 164 -13.24 -14.89 6.65
C ILE A 164 -14.21 -16.07 6.50
N ALA A 165 -15.45 -15.87 6.92
CA ALA A 165 -16.51 -16.87 6.80
C ALA A 165 -16.77 -17.25 5.33
N ALA A 166 -16.90 -16.27 4.44
CA ALA A 166 -17.11 -16.50 3.02
C ALA A 166 -15.95 -17.30 2.41
N VAL A 167 -14.72 -16.90 2.70
CA VAL A 167 -13.51 -17.56 2.19
C VAL A 167 -13.38 -18.99 2.70
N LEU A 168 -13.76 -19.26 3.95
CA LEU A 168 -13.70 -20.60 4.55
C LEU A 168 -14.85 -21.51 4.13
N SER A 169 -16.01 -20.98 3.73
CA SER A 169 -17.25 -21.75 3.56
C SER A 169 -17.23 -22.80 2.44
N ALA A 170 -16.44 -22.57 1.38
CA ALA A 170 -16.40 -23.47 0.23
C ALA A 170 -14.99 -23.59 -0.37
N ASP A 171 -14.85 -24.54 -1.31
CA ASP A 171 -13.58 -24.77 -2.02
C ASP A 171 -13.49 -23.89 -3.28
N PHE A 172 -13.61 -22.59 -3.07
CA PHE A 172 -13.37 -21.62 -4.12
C PHE A 172 -11.91 -21.69 -4.59
N ARG A 173 -11.71 -21.43 -5.89
CA ARG A 173 -10.39 -21.40 -6.53
C ARG A 173 -9.97 -20.01 -6.92
N VAL A 174 -10.93 -19.09 -7.07
CA VAL A 174 -10.68 -17.69 -7.39
C VAL A 174 -11.49 -16.82 -6.45
N PHE A 175 -10.83 -15.88 -5.83
CA PHE A 175 -11.45 -14.83 -5.02
C PHE A 175 -11.24 -13.49 -5.70
N LEU A 176 -12.31 -12.78 -5.99
CA LEU A 176 -12.31 -11.40 -6.48
C LEU A 176 -12.84 -10.53 -5.34
N ILE A 177 -11.97 -9.72 -4.74
CA ILE A 177 -12.33 -8.96 -3.55
C ILE A 177 -12.04 -7.49 -3.81
N ASP A 178 -13.08 -6.67 -3.74
CA ASP A 178 -12.97 -5.23 -3.89
C ASP A 178 -12.79 -4.58 -2.53
N GLU A 179 -11.68 -3.85 -2.34
CA GLU A 179 -11.31 -3.13 -1.11
C GLU A 179 -11.50 -3.95 0.19
N PRO A 180 -10.83 -5.10 0.36
CA PRO A 180 -11.04 -5.98 1.52
C PRO A 180 -10.85 -5.28 2.87
N GLU A 181 -10.10 -4.19 2.91
CA GLU A 181 -9.83 -3.39 4.10
C GLU A 181 -10.93 -2.38 4.47
N ALA A 182 -11.92 -2.16 3.64
CA ALA A 182 -12.97 -1.20 3.95
C ALA A 182 -13.64 -1.55 5.29
N PHE A 183 -13.87 -0.53 6.13
CA PHE A 183 -14.30 -0.60 7.53
C PHE A 183 -13.24 -1.13 8.52
N LEU A 184 -12.04 -1.53 8.08
CA LEU A 184 -11.00 -2.07 8.96
C LEU A 184 -9.99 -0.99 9.33
N HIS A 185 -9.61 -0.95 10.61
CA HIS A 185 -8.45 -0.16 11.01
C HIS A 185 -7.14 -0.84 10.56
N PRO A 186 -6.02 -0.11 10.40
CA PRO A 186 -4.79 -0.62 9.80
C PRO A 186 -4.28 -1.98 10.32
N PRO A 187 -4.18 -2.22 11.64
CA PRO A 187 -3.79 -3.53 12.17
C PRO A 187 -4.70 -4.68 11.73
N LEU A 188 -6.01 -4.44 11.63
CA LEU A 188 -6.97 -5.47 11.22
C LEU A 188 -6.91 -5.73 9.71
N ALA A 189 -6.71 -4.68 8.91
CA ALA A 189 -6.46 -4.81 7.46
C ALA A 189 -5.21 -5.67 7.20
N ARG A 190 -4.13 -5.46 7.97
CA ARG A 190 -2.91 -6.28 7.89
C ARG A 190 -3.16 -7.74 8.22
N LYS A 191 -3.91 -8.02 9.29
CA LYS A 191 -4.29 -9.40 9.66
C LYS A 191 -5.12 -10.07 8.57
N LEU A 192 -6.04 -9.32 7.94
CA LEU A 192 -6.85 -9.84 6.84
C LEU A 192 -6.00 -10.20 5.63
N GLY A 193 -5.08 -9.32 5.21
CA GLY A 193 -4.15 -9.58 4.12
C GLY A 193 -3.31 -10.85 4.35
N LEU A 194 -2.76 -10.98 5.56
CA LEU A 194 -2.02 -12.16 5.98
C LEU A 194 -2.88 -13.45 5.92
N PHE A 195 -4.12 -13.38 6.39
CA PHE A 195 -5.04 -14.52 6.38
C PHE A 195 -5.39 -14.94 4.95
N LEU A 196 -5.80 -14.01 4.10
CA LEU A 196 -6.24 -14.29 2.72
C LEU A 196 -5.13 -14.94 1.90
N THR A 197 -3.90 -14.42 2.01
CA THR A 197 -2.76 -14.97 1.26
C THR A 197 -2.31 -16.34 1.76
N ARG A 198 -2.36 -16.60 3.08
CA ARG A 198 -2.11 -17.96 3.62
C ARG A 198 -3.13 -18.97 3.11
N ILE A 199 -4.42 -18.65 3.17
CA ILE A 199 -5.49 -19.52 2.67
C ILE A 199 -5.33 -19.77 1.17
N ALA A 200 -4.99 -18.74 0.39
CA ALA A 200 -4.74 -18.89 -1.04
C ALA A 200 -3.62 -19.89 -1.31
N GLY A 201 -2.49 -19.78 -0.58
CA GLY A 201 -1.36 -20.71 -0.70
C GLY A 201 -1.73 -22.14 -0.31
N GLU A 202 -2.39 -22.35 0.83
CA GLU A 202 -2.80 -23.66 1.34
C GLU A 202 -3.77 -24.38 0.38
N ARG A 203 -4.65 -23.64 -0.28
CA ARG A 203 -5.69 -24.21 -1.16
C ARG A 203 -5.32 -24.20 -2.64
N SER A 204 -4.13 -23.69 -3.01
CA SER A 204 -3.75 -23.42 -4.41
C SER A 204 -4.85 -22.58 -5.13
N ALA A 205 -5.36 -21.57 -4.43
CA ALA A 205 -6.35 -20.65 -4.93
C ALA A 205 -5.70 -19.32 -5.34
N THR A 206 -6.36 -18.57 -6.22
CA THR A 206 -5.93 -17.24 -6.64
C THR A 206 -6.79 -16.19 -5.96
N VAL A 207 -6.17 -15.21 -5.31
CA VAL A 207 -6.85 -14.01 -4.78
C VAL A 207 -6.47 -12.82 -5.65
N LEU A 208 -7.47 -12.13 -6.18
CA LEU A 208 -7.36 -10.85 -6.87
C LEU A 208 -8.08 -9.83 -6.00
N ALA A 209 -7.34 -8.89 -5.44
CA ALA A 209 -7.89 -7.85 -4.57
C ALA A 209 -7.53 -6.46 -5.11
N SER A 210 -8.51 -5.58 -5.24
CA SER A 210 -8.26 -4.14 -5.35
C SER A 210 -8.06 -3.58 -3.95
N THR A 211 -7.13 -2.66 -3.76
CA THR A 211 -6.85 -2.08 -2.44
C THR A 211 -6.23 -0.70 -2.54
N HIS A 212 -6.53 0.14 -1.55
CA HIS A 212 -5.86 1.42 -1.29
C HIS A 212 -5.07 1.39 0.04
N SER A 213 -4.90 0.21 0.66
CA SER A 213 -4.26 0.07 1.97
C SER A 213 -2.86 -0.52 1.89
N SER A 214 -1.86 0.27 2.29
CA SER A 214 -0.49 -0.22 2.49
C SER A 214 -0.41 -1.29 3.60
N ASP A 215 -1.27 -1.21 4.62
CA ASP A 215 -1.32 -2.20 5.69
C ASP A 215 -1.87 -3.54 5.23
N PHE A 216 -2.94 -3.55 4.42
CA PHE A 216 -3.43 -4.77 3.80
C PHE A 216 -2.34 -5.43 2.94
N LEU A 217 -1.69 -4.66 2.08
CA LEU A 217 -0.60 -5.13 1.24
C LEU A 217 0.58 -5.66 2.08
N ALA A 218 0.96 -4.95 3.15
CA ALA A 218 2.01 -5.40 4.07
C ALA A 218 1.65 -6.76 4.71
N GLY A 219 0.39 -6.97 5.07
CA GLY A 219 -0.12 -8.25 5.55
C GLY A 219 0.01 -9.36 4.51
N CYS A 220 -0.34 -9.07 3.25
CA CYS A 220 -0.20 -10.03 2.16
C CYS A 220 1.24 -10.48 1.98
N VAL A 221 2.19 -9.56 1.96
CA VAL A 221 3.62 -9.87 1.78
C VAL A 221 4.19 -10.62 2.99
N GLN A 222 3.72 -10.32 4.19
CA GLN A 222 4.17 -10.97 5.43
C GLN A 222 3.85 -12.47 5.46
N SER A 223 2.90 -12.94 4.66
CA SER A 223 2.52 -14.38 4.58
C SER A 223 3.64 -15.28 4.07
N GLY A 224 4.62 -14.74 3.35
CA GLY A 224 5.64 -15.52 2.63
C GLY A 224 5.13 -16.18 1.34
N THR A 225 3.85 -16.01 1.01
CA THR A 225 3.27 -16.47 -0.25
C THR A 225 3.62 -15.50 -1.38
N SER A 226 3.70 -15.98 -2.62
CA SER A 226 3.96 -15.11 -3.78
C SER A 226 2.83 -14.10 -3.99
N VAL A 227 3.17 -12.80 -3.91
CA VAL A 227 2.24 -11.67 -4.13
C VAL A 227 2.76 -10.83 -5.28
N CYS A 228 1.92 -10.61 -6.28
CA CYS A 228 2.18 -9.72 -7.40
C CYS A 228 1.33 -8.46 -7.23
N VAL A 229 1.95 -7.28 -7.35
CA VAL A 229 1.23 -6.00 -7.29
C VAL A 229 1.13 -5.42 -8.70
N ILE A 230 -0.07 -5.05 -9.10
CA ILE A 230 -0.33 -4.34 -10.35
C ILE A 230 -0.81 -2.93 -9.99
N ARG A 231 0.07 -1.95 -10.22
CA ARG A 231 -0.29 -0.55 -10.02
C ARG A 231 -1.05 -0.05 -11.24
N LEU A 232 -2.27 0.39 -11.02
CA LEU A 232 -3.12 0.99 -12.04
C LEU A 232 -3.13 2.52 -11.85
N THR A 233 -2.97 3.26 -12.94
CA THR A 233 -3.14 4.71 -12.95
C THR A 233 -4.05 5.14 -14.08
N TYR A 234 -4.81 6.21 -13.86
CA TYR A 234 -5.68 6.78 -14.88
C TYR A 234 -5.52 8.30 -14.88
N GLU A 235 -4.88 8.81 -15.91
CA GLU A 235 -4.64 10.25 -16.05
C GLU A 235 -4.94 10.70 -17.47
N ARG A 236 -5.65 11.82 -17.64
CA ARG A 236 -5.95 12.43 -18.94
C ARG A 236 -6.50 11.42 -19.98
N ASN A 237 -7.42 10.55 -19.54
CA ASN A 237 -8.02 9.48 -20.35
C ASN A 237 -7.03 8.37 -20.79
N ILE A 238 -5.87 8.27 -20.15
CA ILE A 238 -4.91 7.20 -20.39
C ILE A 238 -4.84 6.33 -19.14
N ALA A 239 -5.20 5.06 -19.30
CA ALA A 239 -5.00 4.04 -18.28
C ALA A 239 -3.61 3.41 -18.46
N THR A 240 -2.86 3.27 -17.38
CA THR A 240 -1.60 2.52 -17.39
C THR A 240 -1.62 1.44 -16.32
N ALA A 241 -0.90 0.35 -16.60
CA ALA A 241 -0.70 -0.75 -15.65
C ALA A 241 0.78 -1.06 -15.56
N ARG A 242 1.30 -1.14 -14.34
CA ARG A 242 2.68 -1.56 -14.09
C ARG A 242 2.70 -2.69 -13.08
N VAL A 243 3.45 -3.73 -13.41
CA VAL A 243 3.55 -4.94 -12.60
C VAL A 243 4.81 -4.86 -11.75
N LEU A 244 4.64 -5.03 -10.44
CA LEU A 244 5.73 -5.30 -9.50
C LEU A 244 5.73 -6.80 -9.19
N PRO A 245 6.71 -7.56 -9.70
CA PRO A 245 6.81 -8.99 -9.44
C PRO A 245 7.06 -9.31 -7.96
N ALA A 246 6.69 -10.51 -7.55
CA ALA A 246 6.76 -10.94 -6.15
C ALA A 246 8.18 -10.95 -5.57
N ASP A 247 9.19 -11.28 -6.35
CA ASP A 247 10.60 -11.26 -5.95
C ASP A 247 11.04 -9.84 -5.59
N ARG A 248 10.70 -8.86 -6.40
CA ARG A 248 11.00 -7.44 -6.16
C ARG A 248 10.26 -6.89 -4.94
N LEU A 249 8.99 -7.23 -4.79
CA LEU A 249 8.21 -6.86 -3.61
C LEU A 249 8.80 -7.46 -2.33
N THR A 250 9.24 -8.72 -2.39
CA THR A 250 9.89 -9.40 -1.26
C THR A 250 11.23 -8.76 -0.92
N GLU A 251 12.03 -8.37 -1.90
CA GLU A 251 13.30 -7.65 -1.72
C GLU A 251 13.08 -6.33 -0.98
N LEU A 252 12.11 -5.53 -1.42
CA LEU A 252 11.71 -4.27 -0.78
C LEU A 252 11.31 -4.47 0.69
N MET A 253 10.58 -5.54 0.98
CA MET A 253 10.08 -5.80 2.33
C MET A 253 11.11 -6.43 3.27
N ARG A 254 12.19 -7.01 2.74
CA ARG A 254 13.30 -7.53 3.56
C ARG A 254 14.17 -6.40 4.12
N ASP A 255 14.27 -5.28 3.42
CA ASP A 255 15.05 -4.14 3.88
C ASP A 255 14.27 -3.40 5.00
N PRO A 256 14.80 -3.36 6.24
CA PRO A 256 14.16 -2.66 7.35
C PRO A 256 14.00 -1.16 7.11
N LEU A 257 14.92 -0.53 6.39
CA LEU A 257 14.88 0.89 6.06
C LEU A 257 13.72 1.20 5.12
N LEU A 258 13.56 0.39 4.06
CA LEU A 258 12.49 0.57 3.09
C LEU A 258 11.12 0.35 3.73
N ARG A 259 10.99 -0.59 4.67
CA ARG A 259 9.77 -0.79 5.44
C ARG A 259 9.46 0.41 6.34
N SER A 260 10.46 0.96 7.03
CA SER A 260 10.28 2.10 7.92
C SER A 260 10.04 3.41 7.18
N ALA A 261 10.58 3.55 5.98
CA ALA A 261 10.43 4.74 5.15
C ALA A 261 9.02 4.88 4.51
N GLY A 262 8.13 3.92 4.70
CA GLY A 262 6.77 4.01 4.14
C GLY A 262 6.72 3.79 2.61
N VAL A 263 7.70 3.08 2.04
CA VAL A 263 7.79 2.84 0.59
C VAL A 263 6.53 2.18 0.02
N LEU A 264 5.90 1.27 0.76
CA LEU A 264 4.63 0.67 0.32
C LEU A 264 3.50 1.70 0.21
N SER A 265 3.48 2.70 1.08
CA SER A 265 2.46 3.75 1.03
C SER A 265 2.59 4.57 -0.25
N SER A 266 3.81 4.77 -0.76
CA SER A 266 4.02 5.53 -1.99
C SER A 266 3.41 4.91 -3.25
N LEU A 267 3.06 3.62 -3.23
CA LEU A 267 2.30 2.97 -4.31
C LEU A 267 0.96 3.65 -4.59
N PHE A 268 0.38 4.29 -3.58
CA PHE A 268 -0.94 4.91 -3.63
C PHE A 268 -0.89 6.42 -3.89
N TYR A 269 0.32 7.00 -4.00
CA TYR A 269 0.53 8.41 -4.29
C TYR A 269 0.93 8.65 -5.75
N ARG A 270 0.69 9.84 -6.24
CA ARG A 270 1.07 10.25 -7.61
C ARG A 270 2.58 10.40 -7.75
N GLY A 271 3.26 10.77 -6.68
CA GLY A 271 4.70 10.92 -6.64
C GLY A 271 5.27 10.82 -5.23
N ALA A 272 6.58 10.78 -5.14
CA ALA A 272 7.30 10.77 -3.86
C ALA A 272 8.45 11.79 -3.87
N VAL A 273 8.68 12.41 -2.72
CA VAL A 273 9.86 13.23 -2.46
C VAL A 273 10.67 12.52 -1.39
N VAL A 274 11.85 12.02 -1.76
CA VAL A 274 12.76 11.29 -0.87
C VAL A 274 13.78 12.28 -0.32
N CYS A 275 13.70 12.54 0.97
CA CYS A 275 14.51 13.50 1.70
C CYS A 275 15.64 12.80 2.44
N GLU A 276 16.73 13.48 2.70
CA GLU A 276 17.92 12.93 3.35
C GLU A 276 17.64 12.56 4.81
N SER A 277 16.92 13.43 5.54
CA SER A 277 16.61 13.24 6.95
C SER A 277 15.13 13.44 7.27
N ASP A 278 14.75 13.16 8.51
CA ASP A 278 13.39 13.43 8.99
C ASP A 278 13.11 14.93 9.14
N THR A 279 14.16 15.72 9.41
CA THR A 279 14.09 17.19 9.43
C THR A 279 13.71 17.73 8.05
N ASP A 280 14.43 17.29 7.00
CA ASP A 280 14.15 17.69 5.62
C ASP A 280 12.72 17.28 5.22
N ARG A 281 12.35 16.03 5.52
CA ARG A 281 11.01 15.50 5.24
C ARG A 281 9.91 16.38 5.86
N ALA A 282 10.06 16.72 7.12
CA ALA A 282 9.08 17.52 7.83
C ALA A 282 9.03 18.95 7.29
N PHE A 283 10.20 19.55 7.03
CA PHE A 283 10.29 20.90 6.51
C PHE A 283 9.72 21.01 5.09
N TYR A 284 10.16 20.18 4.15
CA TYR A 284 9.63 20.21 2.78
C TYR A 284 8.15 19.82 2.70
N GLY A 285 7.68 18.95 3.60
CA GLY A 285 6.25 18.65 3.75
C GLY A 285 5.45 19.92 4.09
N GLU A 286 5.87 20.66 5.12
CA GLU A 286 5.23 21.92 5.51
C GLU A 286 5.27 22.98 4.39
N ILE A 287 6.42 23.13 3.70
CA ILE A 287 6.54 24.02 2.55
C ILE A 287 5.56 23.64 1.45
N ASN A 288 5.45 22.36 1.15
CA ASN A 288 4.49 21.85 0.16
C ASN A 288 3.04 22.13 0.57
N ASP A 289 2.68 21.85 1.81
CA ASP A 289 1.34 22.06 2.34
C ASP A 289 0.94 23.53 2.27
N ARG A 290 1.86 24.45 2.55
CA ARG A 290 1.62 25.89 2.38
C ARG A 290 1.42 26.26 0.91
N LEU A 291 2.27 25.76 0.01
CA LEU A 291 2.10 25.97 -1.43
C LEU A 291 0.74 25.49 -1.93
N GLN A 292 0.29 24.33 -1.50
CA GLN A 292 -1.02 23.81 -1.86
C GLN A 292 -2.16 24.64 -1.27
N ARG A 293 -2.09 24.94 0.03
CA ARG A 293 -3.11 25.75 0.73
C ARG A 293 -3.39 27.09 0.04
N PHE A 294 -2.36 27.72 -0.52
CA PHE A 294 -2.49 28.98 -1.21
C PHE A 294 -2.53 28.85 -2.75
N SER A 295 -2.69 27.64 -3.29
CA SER A 295 -2.71 27.35 -4.74
C SER A 295 -1.49 27.92 -5.48
N LYS A 296 -0.30 27.81 -4.88
CA LYS A 296 0.96 28.36 -5.39
C LYS A 296 1.88 27.32 -6.04
N GLY A 297 1.35 26.13 -6.43
CA GLY A 297 2.07 25.15 -7.22
C GLY A 297 2.87 24.13 -6.40
N GLY A 298 2.32 23.63 -5.30
CA GLY A 298 2.83 22.46 -4.57
C GLY A 298 2.64 21.14 -5.35
N ALA A 299 3.29 20.07 -4.88
CA ALA A 299 3.13 18.73 -5.43
C ALA A 299 1.85 18.08 -4.88
N ASP A 300 0.87 17.90 -5.77
CA ASP A 300 -0.38 17.26 -5.44
C ASP A 300 -0.19 15.74 -5.25
N ASP A 301 -0.85 15.18 -4.22
CA ASP A 301 -0.81 13.75 -3.92
C ASP A 301 0.60 13.16 -3.89
N ALA A 302 1.57 13.92 -3.35
CA ALA A 302 2.94 13.46 -3.15
C ALA A 302 3.20 13.07 -1.71
N ILE A 303 3.90 11.94 -1.52
CA ILE A 303 4.38 11.51 -0.20
C ILE A 303 5.83 11.95 0.03
N PHE A 304 6.12 12.40 1.25
CA PHE A 304 7.49 12.75 1.66
C PHE A 304 8.07 11.61 2.49
N LEU A 305 9.21 11.06 2.03
CA LEU A 305 9.88 9.91 2.63
C LEU A 305 11.24 10.32 3.22
N ASN A 306 11.60 9.72 4.36
CA ASN A 306 12.90 9.89 4.99
C ASN A 306 13.82 8.73 4.59
N ALA A 307 14.97 9.04 3.97
CA ALA A 307 15.98 8.05 3.59
C ALA A 307 17.03 7.80 4.68
N GLN A 308 17.01 8.56 5.78
CA GLN A 308 17.98 8.58 6.88
C GLN A 308 19.36 9.12 6.51
N ASN A 309 19.76 9.03 5.25
CA ASN A 309 20.93 9.65 4.67
C ASN A 309 20.81 9.61 3.13
N TRP A 310 21.60 10.44 2.44
CA TRP A 310 21.54 10.53 0.98
C TRP A 310 21.96 9.23 0.25
N GLN A 311 22.87 8.42 0.84
CA GLN A 311 23.28 7.15 0.25
C GLN A 311 22.11 6.17 0.12
N THR A 312 21.22 6.18 1.08
CA THR A 312 20.02 5.33 1.10
C THR A 312 18.93 5.82 0.13
N CYS A 313 18.98 7.11 -0.29
CA CYS A 313 18.02 7.63 -1.29
C CYS A 313 17.99 6.77 -2.57
N SER A 314 19.14 6.27 -3.02
CA SER A 314 19.23 5.41 -4.21
C SER A 314 18.41 4.13 -4.06
N ASN A 315 18.36 3.55 -2.86
CA ASN A 315 17.65 2.30 -2.58
C ASN A 315 16.12 2.51 -2.57
N ILE A 316 15.66 3.75 -2.32
CA ILE A 316 14.25 4.12 -2.30
C ILE A 316 13.79 4.56 -3.68
N ILE A 317 14.49 5.50 -4.34
CA ILE A 317 14.01 6.07 -5.61
C ILE A 317 14.01 5.05 -6.75
N LYS A 318 15.00 4.14 -6.79
CA LYS A 318 15.12 3.17 -7.88
C LYS A 318 13.87 2.27 -7.98
N PRO A 319 13.47 1.52 -6.94
CA PRO A 319 12.30 0.65 -7.02
C PRO A 319 11.00 1.43 -7.26
N LEU A 320 10.85 2.63 -6.69
CA LEU A 320 9.69 3.47 -6.95
C LEU A 320 9.58 3.85 -8.43
N ARG A 321 10.69 4.23 -9.05
CA ARG A 321 10.75 4.59 -10.47
C ARG A 321 10.55 3.38 -11.39
N GLU A 322 11.05 2.21 -11.01
CA GLU A 322 10.76 0.94 -11.70
C GLU A 322 9.24 0.65 -11.72
N MET A 323 8.52 1.05 -10.68
CA MET A 323 7.05 0.97 -10.61
C MET A 323 6.33 2.16 -11.28
N GLY A 324 7.07 3.04 -11.96
CA GLY A 324 6.50 4.23 -12.61
C GLY A 324 6.05 5.33 -11.67
N ILE A 325 6.52 5.33 -10.42
CA ILE A 325 6.25 6.41 -9.47
C ILE A 325 7.33 7.47 -9.62
N PRO A 326 6.96 8.72 -9.93
CA PRO A 326 7.91 9.83 -9.93
C PRO A 326 8.46 10.06 -8.52
N ALA A 327 9.64 9.53 -8.24
CA ALA A 327 10.32 9.70 -6.97
C ALA A 327 11.47 10.69 -7.13
N ALA A 328 11.30 11.92 -6.65
CA ALA A 328 12.32 12.95 -6.60
C ALA A 328 13.23 12.71 -5.38
N ALA A 329 14.53 12.97 -5.51
CA ALA A 329 15.45 13.03 -4.38
C ALA A 329 15.77 14.49 -4.05
N ALA A 330 15.58 14.90 -2.79
CA ALA A 330 16.00 16.20 -2.27
C ALA A 330 17.11 15.96 -1.25
N VAL A 331 18.35 16.35 -1.63
CA VAL A 331 19.56 16.04 -0.86
C VAL A 331 20.47 17.28 -0.77
N ASP A 332 21.34 17.30 0.24
CA ASP A 332 22.28 18.38 0.46
C ASP A 332 23.27 18.55 -0.69
N LEU A 333 23.83 19.75 -0.84
CA LEU A 333 24.72 20.09 -1.94
C LEU A 333 26.05 19.33 -1.90
N ASP A 334 26.52 18.93 -0.72
CA ASP A 334 27.79 18.25 -0.54
C ASP A 334 27.82 16.83 -1.16
N VAL A 335 26.69 16.26 -1.53
CA VAL A 335 26.57 15.02 -2.32
C VAL A 335 27.39 15.11 -3.62
N LEU A 336 27.57 16.32 -4.17
CA LEU A 336 28.46 16.56 -5.34
C LEU A 336 29.90 16.12 -5.12
N LEU A 337 30.35 16.14 -3.87
CA LEU A 337 31.72 15.81 -3.51
C LEU A 337 31.97 14.29 -3.45
N SER A 338 30.91 13.51 -3.27
CA SER A 338 30.99 12.08 -3.01
C SER A 338 31.13 11.26 -4.29
N ASP A 339 32.02 10.26 -4.28
CA ASP A 339 32.19 9.32 -5.38
C ASP A 339 30.94 8.40 -5.55
N ASP A 340 30.19 8.23 -4.48
CA ASP A 340 28.91 7.48 -4.49
C ASP A 340 27.76 8.17 -5.23
N LEU A 341 27.92 9.43 -5.67
CA LEU A 341 26.94 10.10 -6.53
C LEU A 341 26.57 9.24 -7.75
N SER A 342 27.53 8.47 -8.26
CA SER A 342 27.29 7.54 -9.37
C SER A 342 26.18 6.52 -9.10
N LYS A 343 25.99 6.09 -7.84
CA LYS A 343 24.91 5.19 -7.43
C LYS A 343 23.56 5.90 -7.51
N LEU A 344 23.50 7.15 -7.07
CA LEU A 344 22.29 7.96 -7.13
C LEU A 344 21.88 8.26 -8.59
N LEU A 345 22.87 8.58 -9.46
CA LEU A 345 22.64 8.79 -10.89
C LEU A 345 22.06 7.52 -11.57
N LYS A 346 22.61 6.34 -11.25
CA LYS A 346 22.11 5.06 -11.75
C LYS A 346 20.69 4.78 -11.26
N ALA A 347 20.42 5.03 -9.99
CA ALA A 347 19.09 4.87 -9.40
C ALA A 347 18.05 5.85 -9.99
N ALA A 348 18.53 7.00 -10.46
CA ALA A 348 17.74 8.00 -11.17
C ALA A 348 17.59 7.71 -12.67
N PHE A 349 18.09 6.59 -13.17
CA PHE A 349 18.08 6.19 -14.59
C PHE A 349 18.72 7.24 -15.52
N VAL A 350 19.75 7.93 -15.02
CA VAL A 350 20.54 8.82 -15.86
C VAL A 350 21.34 7.97 -16.87
N PRO A 351 21.27 8.26 -18.17
CA PRO A 351 22.02 7.51 -19.17
C PRO A 351 23.54 7.57 -18.89
N PRO A 352 24.28 6.45 -19.04
CA PRO A 352 25.72 6.40 -18.76
C PRO A 352 26.54 7.44 -19.53
N ILE A 353 26.18 7.75 -20.77
CA ILE A 353 26.83 8.77 -21.58
C ILE A 353 26.66 10.17 -20.95
N THR A 354 25.45 10.49 -20.48
CA THR A 354 25.14 11.75 -19.80
C THR A 354 25.93 11.85 -18.49
N ALA A 355 25.90 10.80 -17.68
CA ALA A 355 26.62 10.74 -16.41
C ALA A 355 28.15 10.90 -16.60
N SER A 356 28.72 10.28 -17.66
CA SER A 356 30.15 10.42 -18.01
C SER A 356 30.47 11.84 -18.44
N GLY A 357 29.59 12.50 -19.19
CA GLY A 357 29.76 13.90 -19.61
C GLY A 357 29.83 14.88 -18.42
N TRP A 358 29.17 14.55 -17.32
CA TRP A 358 29.17 15.37 -16.11
C TRP A 358 30.43 15.24 -15.21
N THR A 359 31.26 14.24 -15.45
CA THR A 359 32.44 13.96 -14.60
C THR A 359 33.40 15.16 -14.56
N GLN A 360 33.66 15.77 -15.71
CA GLN A 360 34.59 16.92 -15.80
C GLN A 360 33.97 18.17 -15.14
N THR A 361 32.68 18.43 -15.36
CA THR A 361 31.98 19.54 -14.72
C THR A 361 32.02 19.41 -13.20
N ARG A 362 31.74 18.22 -12.68
CA ARG A 362 31.81 17.92 -11.25
C ARG A 362 33.20 18.13 -10.68
N ALA A 363 34.23 17.64 -11.36
CA ALA A 363 35.64 17.85 -10.95
C ALA A 363 35.98 19.34 -10.87
N ARG A 364 35.53 20.13 -11.85
CA ARG A 364 35.71 21.58 -11.87
C ARG A 364 35.00 22.26 -10.69
N ILE A 365 33.76 21.91 -10.40
CA ILE A 365 32.98 22.46 -9.27
C ILE A 365 33.70 22.12 -7.95
N LYS A 366 34.14 20.86 -7.77
CA LYS A 366 34.88 20.43 -6.60
C LYS A 366 36.19 21.26 -6.41
N ALA A 367 36.93 21.46 -7.48
CA ALA A 367 38.14 22.27 -7.46
C ALA A 367 37.86 23.75 -7.12
N ALA A 368 36.72 24.30 -7.58
CA ALA A 368 36.32 25.67 -7.26
C ALA A 368 36.05 25.86 -5.76
N PHE A 369 35.39 24.93 -5.12
CA PHE A 369 35.20 24.96 -3.66
C PHE A 369 36.52 24.71 -2.91
N GLN A 370 37.36 23.80 -3.39
CA GLN A 370 38.68 23.51 -2.76
C GLN A 370 39.57 24.75 -2.70
N LYS A 371 39.52 25.65 -3.69
CA LYS A 371 40.28 26.90 -3.69
C LYS A 371 39.93 27.84 -2.53
N GLN A 372 38.77 27.65 -1.91
CA GLN A 372 38.32 28.48 -0.78
C GLN A 372 38.80 27.94 0.58
N LEU A 373 39.31 26.68 0.62
CA LEU A 373 39.85 26.08 1.84
C LEU A 373 41.26 26.62 2.11
N LYS A 374 41.62 26.70 3.39
CA LYS A 374 43.00 26.96 3.79
C LYS A 374 43.89 25.74 3.51
N PRO A 375 45.20 25.95 3.24
CA PRO A 375 46.12 24.84 3.09
C PRO A 375 46.11 23.91 4.32
N GLY A 376 45.88 22.62 4.12
CA GLY A 376 45.84 21.61 5.18
C GLY A 376 44.44 21.17 5.63
N ASP A 377 43.40 21.85 5.18
CA ASP A 377 42.03 21.41 5.44
C ASP A 377 41.69 20.13 4.65
N GLY A 378 41.03 19.19 5.31
CA GLY A 378 40.68 17.88 4.75
C GLY A 378 39.33 17.81 4.07
N SER A 379 38.96 16.63 3.56
CA SER A 379 37.67 16.39 2.89
C SER A 379 36.43 16.69 3.77
N PRO A 380 36.43 16.42 5.08
CA PRO A 380 35.31 16.79 5.94
C PRO A 380 35.08 18.30 6.01
N GLU A 381 36.19 19.08 5.94
CA GLU A 381 36.08 20.55 5.94
C GLU A 381 35.50 21.07 4.61
N LEU A 382 35.80 20.42 3.49
CA LEU A 382 35.19 20.77 2.21
C LEU A 382 33.69 20.53 2.19
N SER A 383 33.21 19.40 2.70
CA SER A 383 31.77 19.11 2.82
C SER A 383 31.08 20.19 3.67
N ARG A 384 31.66 20.50 4.83
CA ARG A 384 31.14 21.55 5.73
C ARG A 384 31.09 22.91 5.06
N LEU A 385 32.13 23.27 4.31
CA LEU A 385 32.19 24.52 3.55
C LEU A 385 31.03 24.56 2.55
N VAL A 386 30.86 23.52 1.72
CA VAL A 386 29.83 23.46 0.69
C VAL A 386 28.43 23.59 1.30
N LYS A 387 28.14 22.88 2.39
CA LYS A 387 26.88 23.02 3.15
C LYS A 387 26.64 24.43 3.68
N MET A 388 27.73 25.09 4.10
CA MET A 388 27.67 26.42 4.71
C MET A 388 27.48 27.55 3.70
N VAL A 389 28.13 27.49 2.53
CA VAL A 389 28.14 28.59 1.56
C VAL A 389 27.19 28.37 0.39
N GLY A 390 26.81 27.11 0.09
CA GLY A 390 25.94 26.79 -1.04
C GLY A 390 26.51 27.25 -2.39
N VAL A 391 25.66 27.39 -3.39
CA VAL A 391 26.00 27.91 -4.73
C VAL A 391 26.48 29.35 -4.66
N GLN A 392 26.01 30.12 -3.69
CA GLN A 392 26.38 31.53 -3.52
C GLN A 392 27.85 31.71 -3.12
N GLY A 393 28.46 30.65 -2.60
CA GLY A 393 29.93 30.66 -2.35
C GLY A 393 30.78 30.70 -3.61
N LEU A 394 30.21 30.46 -4.78
CA LEU A 394 30.93 30.51 -6.07
C LEU A 394 30.55 31.79 -6.83
N THR A 395 31.48 32.24 -7.74
CA THR A 395 31.27 33.44 -8.54
C THR A 395 31.63 33.18 -10.01
N GLY A 396 31.12 34.02 -10.91
CA GLY A 396 31.41 33.96 -12.35
C GLY A 396 31.12 32.60 -12.97
N MET A 397 32.01 32.15 -13.87
CA MET A 397 31.85 30.91 -14.62
C MET A 397 31.72 29.63 -13.74
N ASP A 398 32.24 29.65 -12.52
CA ASP A 398 32.10 28.48 -11.62
C ASP A 398 30.68 28.43 -11.04
N ARG A 399 30.09 29.57 -10.74
CA ARG A 399 28.67 29.68 -10.34
C ARG A 399 27.74 29.26 -11.49
N ASP A 400 27.95 29.77 -12.69
CA ASP A 400 27.14 29.38 -13.86
C ASP A 400 27.20 27.87 -14.11
N SER A 401 28.40 27.29 -13.93
CA SER A 401 28.63 25.85 -14.13
C SER A 401 27.86 24.97 -13.12
N ILE A 402 27.83 25.37 -11.84
CA ILE A 402 27.07 24.61 -10.83
C ILE A 402 25.55 24.79 -11.01
N GLU A 403 25.08 25.98 -11.30
CA GLU A 403 23.66 26.25 -11.55
C GLU A 403 23.15 25.43 -12.75
N GLN A 404 23.92 25.39 -13.85
CA GLN A 404 23.59 24.54 -15.00
C GLN A 404 23.59 23.06 -14.62
N PHE A 405 24.59 22.60 -13.85
CA PHE A 405 24.67 21.21 -13.41
C PHE A 405 23.49 20.81 -12.52
N LEU A 406 23.06 21.69 -11.60
CA LEU A 406 21.87 21.46 -10.78
C LEU A 406 20.58 21.38 -11.63
N ASN A 407 20.49 22.23 -12.65
CA ASN A 407 19.36 22.17 -13.59
C ASN A 407 19.35 20.86 -14.38
N ASP A 408 20.51 20.40 -14.85
CA ASP A 408 20.65 19.13 -15.55
C ASP A 408 20.22 17.94 -14.68
N LEU A 409 20.64 17.91 -13.40
CA LEU A 409 20.23 16.89 -12.43
C LEU A 409 18.73 16.92 -12.16
N SER A 410 18.16 18.12 -12.06
CA SER A 410 16.73 18.30 -11.79
C SER A 410 15.82 17.71 -12.88
N MET A 411 16.30 17.68 -14.13
CA MET A 411 15.57 17.01 -15.23
C MET A 411 15.38 15.51 -14.98
N TYR A 412 16.26 14.90 -14.18
CA TYR A 412 16.18 13.51 -13.77
C TYR A 412 15.60 13.33 -12.35
N GLY A 413 14.97 14.38 -11.79
CA GLY A 413 14.38 14.33 -10.45
C GLY A 413 15.39 14.22 -9.32
N LEU A 414 16.61 14.73 -9.53
CA LEU A 414 17.64 14.86 -8.50
C LEU A 414 17.78 16.35 -8.17
N PHE A 415 17.32 16.73 -6.99
CA PHE A 415 17.30 18.10 -6.52
C PHE A 415 18.30 18.27 -5.37
N LEU A 416 19.42 18.90 -5.67
CA LEU A 416 20.41 19.25 -4.66
C LEU A 416 20.10 20.66 -4.13
N VAL A 417 20.19 20.81 -2.80
CA VAL A 417 19.85 22.04 -2.09
C VAL A 417 20.82 23.16 -2.45
N PRO A 418 20.43 24.16 -3.24
CA PRO A 418 21.37 25.17 -3.75
C PRO A 418 21.95 26.07 -2.66
N VAL A 419 21.27 26.22 -1.53
CA VAL A 419 21.76 26.99 -0.37
C VAL A 419 22.75 26.19 0.50
N GLY A 420 23.00 24.90 0.17
CA GLY A 420 23.94 24.02 0.84
C GLY A 420 23.26 22.91 1.62
N GLU A 421 22.49 23.23 2.62
CA GLU A 421 21.73 22.32 3.49
C GLU A 421 20.38 22.93 3.87
N VAL A 422 19.47 22.12 4.41
CA VAL A 422 18.09 22.54 4.74
C VAL A 422 18.02 23.71 5.73
N GLU A 423 18.97 23.79 6.65
CA GLU A 423 19.03 24.84 7.68
C GLU A 423 19.35 26.24 7.13
N ARG A 424 19.70 26.34 5.84
CA ARG A 424 19.99 27.61 5.16
C ARG A 424 18.81 28.23 4.45
N TRP A 425 17.67 27.56 4.41
CA TRP A 425 16.45 28.11 3.87
C TRP A 425 15.83 29.15 4.80
N LEU A 426 15.08 30.09 4.24
CA LEU A 426 14.39 31.16 4.96
C LEU A 426 15.35 31.98 5.85
N PRO A 427 16.45 32.54 5.28
CA PRO A 427 17.46 33.27 6.05
C PRO A 427 16.90 34.46 6.81
N GLU A 428 15.78 35.02 6.35
CA GLU A 428 15.09 36.14 7.01
C GLU A 428 14.56 35.79 8.40
N LEU A 429 14.33 34.51 8.70
CA LEU A 429 13.90 34.08 10.03
C LEU A 429 15.05 34.07 11.06
N GLN A 430 16.31 34.19 10.61
CA GLN A 430 17.51 34.29 11.47
C GLN A 430 17.58 33.20 12.54
N ILE A 431 17.36 31.94 12.14
CA ILE A 431 17.39 30.80 13.07
C ILE A 431 18.73 30.07 12.89
N VAL A 432 19.39 29.84 14.01
CA VAL A 432 20.64 29.08 14.08
C VAL A 432 20.39 27.77 14.81
N GLY A 433 20.80 26.67 14.20
CA GLY A 433 20.63 25.35 14.79
C GLY A 433 20.93 24.26 13.78
N HIS A 434 20.74 23.01 14.19
CA HIS A 434 20.83 21.84 13.31
C HIS A 434 19.77 20.82 13.73
N ALA A 435 19.19 20.12 12.75
CA ALA A 435 18.14 19.13 12.93
C ALA A 435 16.95 19.71 13.77
N SER A 436 16.49 19.01 14.81
CA SER A 436 15.34 19.44 15.61
C SER A 436 15.53 20.80 16.31
N ARG A 437 16.76 21.20 16.62
CA ARG A 437 17.07 22.51 17.21
C ARG A 437 16.87 23.66 16.21
N TRP A 438 16.86 23.38 14.94
CA TRP A 438 16.54 24.32 13.87
C TRP A 438 15.05 24.21 13.49
N LEU A 439 14.54 23.01 13.29
CA LEU A 439 13.19 22.73 12.77
C LEU A 439 12.08 23.32 13.65
N ILE A 440 12.16 23.10 14.97
CA ILE A 440 11.13 23.57 15.91
C ILE A 440 11.02 25.11 15.88
N PRO A 441 12.11 25.90 16.07
CA PRO A 441 12.05 27.34 15.97
C PRO A 441 11.61 27.86 14.59
N VAL A 442 11.96 27.17 13.51
CA VAL A 442 11.48 27.53 12.16
C VAL A 442 9.97 27.44 12.08
N PHE A 443 9.37 26.33 12.51
CA PHE A 443 7.92 26.17 12.49
C PHE A 443 7.20 27.16 13.40
N GLU A 444 7.75 27.45 14.57
CA GLU A 444 7.23 28.49 15.46
C GLU A 444 7.22 29.86 14.78
N LYS A 445 8.33 30.27 14.15
CA LYS A 445 8.43 31.56 13.45
C LYS A 445 7.63 31.60 12.14
N MET A 446 7.47 30.50 11.46
CA MET A 446 6.63 30.42 10.27
C MET A 446 5.14 30.64 10.61
N GLY A 447 4.75 30.37 11.86
CA GLY A 447 3.37 30.51 12.31
C GLY A 447 2.45 29.37 11.84
N SER A 448 1.35 29.16 12.55
CA SER A 448 0.35 28.11 12.25
C SER A 448 -0.98 28.64 11.71
N ASP A 449 -1.38 29.87 12.07
CA ASP A 449 -2.63 30.50 11.62
C ASP A 449 -2.38 31.44 10.43
N PRO A 450 -2.90 31.13 9.24
CA PRO A 450 -2.75 31.97 8.06
C PRO A 450 -3.33 33.40 8.20
N ARG A 451 -4.15 33.64 9.21
CA ARG A 451 -4.73 34.95 9.50
C ARG A 451 -3.82 35.82 10.38
N ASP A 452 -2.79 35.20 10.96
CA ASP A 452 -1.82 35.95 11.76
C ASP A 452 -0.91 36.78 10.85
N PRO A 453 -0.69 38.07 11.13
CA PRO A 453 0.22 38.90 10.34
C PRO A 453 1.67 38.41 10.30
N SER A 454 2.10 37.61 11.28
CA SER A 454 3.42 37.01 11.33
C SER A 454 3.56 35.70 10.53
N TYR A 455 2.45 35.18 10.00
CA TYR A 455 2.45 33.95 9.22
C TYR A 455 3.28 34.08 7.93
N VAL A 456 4.23 33.18 7.72
CA VAL A 456 5.08 33.18 6.52
C VAL A 456 4.30 32.60 5.33
N HIS A 457 3.88 33.47 4.44
CA HIS A 457 3.19 33.09 3.20
C HIS A 457 4.16 32.60 2.13
N PRO A 458 3.72 31.69 1.21
CA PRO A 458 4.53 31.24 0.09
C PRO A 458 5.04 32.39 -0.79
N GLY A 459 6.36 32.52 -0.89
CA GLY A 459 7.05 33.47 -1.76
C GLY A 459 7.25 32.96 -3.19
N GLN A 460 7.94 33.76 -4.01
CA GLN A 460 8.27 33.38 -5.39
C GLN A 460 9.64 32.67 -5.49
N GLU A 461 10.58 33.00 -4.64
CA GLU A 461 11.96 32.54 -4.64
C GLU A 461 12.24 31.58 -3.47
N ASP A 462 13.50 31.30 -3.19
CA ASP A 462 13.99 30.52 -2.07
C ASP A 462 13.43 29.08 -2.08
N VAL A 463 13.16 28.49 -0.93
CA VAL A 463 12.61 27.14 -0.79
C VAL A 463 11.29 26.93 -1.54
N TRP A 464 10.51 28.01 -1.69
CA TRP A 464 9.24 27.97 -2.44
C TRP A 464 9.47 27.67 -3.92
N ALA A 465 10.47 28.30 -4.53
CA ALA A 465 10.87 28.01 -5.91
C ALA A 465 11.45 26.60 -6.06
N PHE A 466 12.24 26.18 -5.09
CA PHE A 466 12.82 24.83 -5.06
C PHE A 466 11.71 23.76 -5.02
N MET A 467 10.74 23.92 -4.13
CA MET A 467 9.62 22.97 -4.01
C MET A 467 8.71 22.97 -5.24
N ARG A 468 8.48 24.13 -5.87
CA ARG A 468 7.75 24.21 -7.16
C ARG A 468 8.48 23.48 -8.28
N LYS A 469 9.81 23.51 -8.33
CA LYS A 469 10.59 22.73 -9.32
C LYS A 469 10.41 21.24 -9.13
N ILE A 470 10.42 20.75 -7.87
CA ILE A 470 10.13 19.36 -7.54
C ILE A 470 8.72 18.97 -7.98
N ALA A 471 7.72 19.80 -7.62
CA ALA A 471 6.33 19.58 -8.00
C ALA A 471 6.12 19.54 -9.52
N ALA A 472 6.75 20.45 -10.24
CA ALA A 472 6.70 20.50 -11.71
C ALA A 472 7.29 19.23 -12.34
N TRP A 473 8.42 18.74 -11.82
CA TRP A 473 9.01 17.48 -12.32
C TRP A 473 8.10 16.27 -12.03
N ILE A 474 7.49 16.22 -10.82
CA ILE A 474 6.55 15.14 -10.47
C ILE A 474 5.32 15.17 -11.42
N ALA A 475 4.85 16.34 -11.79
CA ALA A 475 3.68 16.50 -12.64
C ALA A 475 3.96 16.38 -14.16
N ASP A 476 5.24 16.48 -14.59
CA ASP A 476 5.60 16.43 -16.01
C ASP A 476 5.46 15.03 -16.61
N PRO A 477 4.58 14.80 -17.60
CA PRO A 477 4.44 13.51 -18.26
C PRO A 477 5.68 13.09 -19.08
N HIS A 478 6.53 14.06 -19.45
CA HIS A 478 7.74 13.85 -20.25
C HIS A 478 9.04 13.87 -19.40
N ARG A 479 8.88 13.79 -18.06
CA ARG A 479 10.03 13.77 -17.13
C ARG A 479 11.04 12.69 -17.49
N LYS A 480 12.31 13.02 -17.34
CA LYS A 480 13.39 12.03 -17.49
C LYS A 480 13.59 11.21 -16.21
N GLY A 481 14.22 10.05 -16.32
CA GLY A 481 14.62 9.25 -15.17
C GLY A 481 13.54 8.27 -14.66
N ILE A 482 12.47 8.06 -15.42
CA ILE A 482 11.49 6.98 -15.18
C ILE A 482 11.61 5.99 -16.33
N PRO A 483 11.86 4.70 -16.09
CA PRO A 483 11.88 3.70 -17.13
C PRO A 483 10.49 3.54 -17.76
N SER A 484 10.45 3.28 -19.07
CA SER A 484 9.23 3.06 -19.87
C SER A 484 8.52 1.75 -19.49
#